data_e7d3909ec048732a67e26e9cda1e6630
#
_entry.id   e7d3909ec048732a67e26e9cda1e6630
#
_cell.length_a   1.000
_cell.length_b   1.000
_cell.length_c   1.000
_cell.angle_alpha   90.00
_cell.angle_beta   90.00
_cell.angle_gamma   90.00
#
_symmetry.space_group_name_H-M   'P 1'
#
loop_
_entity.id
_entity.type
_entity.pdbx_description
1 polymer ?
#
loop_
_entity_poly.entity_id
_entity_poly.type
_entity_poly.pdbx_seq_one_letter_code
_entity_poly.pdbx_strand_id
1 'polypeptide(L)'
;METAGQNTKQVMEENDALKQLIELLNQQNMKEQSQDFMGVFWYVAGMQVQLAAMVDELQGVREQLSQMQEKQPKSVTENLMEKISHLQEKVTSLSERLTAVRNRLVETAAQAVSAFKEKGKAEMCKVLQKGISGMKSMLSGYRERLVDVMTDCEKTANQIDS
;
A
#
# COMPACT_ATOMS: atom_id res chain seq x y z
N MET A 1 -5.42 -14.89 -10.83
CA MET A 1 -4.96 -14.39 -9.52
C MET A 1 -5.02 -12.87 -9.49
N GLU A 2 -5.74 -12.30 -8.57
CA GLU A 2 -5.89 -10.86 -8.48
C GLU A 2 -4.64 -10.20 -7.91
N THR A 3 -4.22 -9.09 -8.52
CA THR A 3 -3.14 -8.29 -7.96
C THR A 3 -3.67 -7.47 -6.77
N ALA A 4 -2.75 -6.99 -5.92
CA ALA A 4 -3.12 -6.12 -4.80
C ALA A 4 -3.82 -4.84 -5.28
N GLY A 5 -3.40 -4.29 -6.45
CA GLY A 5 -4.05 -3.13 -7.05
C GLY A 5 -5.47 -3.40 -7.49
N GLN A 6 -5.72 -4.56 -8.09
CA GLN A 6 -7.07 -4.99 -8.48
C GLN A 6 -7.96 -5.16 -7.25
N ASN A 7 -7.43 -5.74 -6.18
CA ASN A 7 -8.15 -5.92 -4.93
C ASN A 7 -8.56 -4.57 -4.32
N THR A 8 -7.66 -3.57 -4.34
CA THR A 8 -7.97 -2.23 -3.85
C THR A 8 -9.05 -1.56 -4.69
N LYS A 9 -8.99 -1.69 -6.01
CA LYS A 9 -10.01 -1.18 -6.93
C LYS A 9 -11.37 -1.84 -6.66
N GLN A 10 -11.37 -3.15 -6.45
CA GLN A 10 -12.56 -3.93 -6.15
C GLN A 10 -13.20 -3.48 -4.83
N VAL A 11 -12.40 -3.23 -3.79
CA VAL A 11 -12.87 -2.70 -2.51
C VAL A 11 -13.57 -1.37 -2.71
N MET A 12 -13.02 -0.48 -3.55
CA MET A 12 -13.64 0.81 -3.86
C MET A 12 -15.00 0.62 -4.55
N GLU A 13 -15.06 -0.26 -5.55
CA GLU A 13 -16.29 -0.52 -6.31
C GLU A 13 -17.38 -1.13 -5.44
N GLU A 14 -17.01 -1.99 -4.49
CA GLU A 14 -17.93 -2.69 -3.60
C GLU A 14 -18.31 -1.90 -2.36
N ASN A 15 -17.54 -0.85 -2.03
CA ASN A 15 -17.76 -0.09 -0.80
C ASN A 15 -18.71 1.08 -1.04
N ASP A 16 -19.89 1.01 -0.41
CA ASP A 16 -20.93 2.01 -0.56
C ASP A 16 -20.50 3.40 -0.05
N ALA A 17 -19.71 3.46 1.02
CA ALA A 17 -19.25 4.74 1.57
C ALA A 17 -18.33 5.47 0.59
N LEU A 18 -17.43 4.76 -0.07
CA LEU A 18 -16.53 5.33 -1.08
C LEU A 18 -17.33 5.83 -2.29
N LYS A 19 -18.27 5.06 -2.78
CA LYS A 19 -19.14 5.44 -3.88
C LYS A 19 -19.97 6.68 -3.54
N GLN A 20 -20.61 6.68 -2.37
CA GLN A 20 -21.42 7.79 -1.92
C GLN A 20 -20.60 9.08 -1.81
N LEU A 21 -19.39 8.99 -1.28
CA LEU A 21 -18.51 10.15 -1.18
C LEU A 21 -18.16 10.72 -2.57
N ILE A 22 -17.74 9.88 -3.49
CA ILE A 22 -17.35 10.33 -4.84
C ILE A 22 -18.55 10.94 -5.58
N GLU A 23 -19.70 10.31 -5.51
CA GLU A 23 -20.93 10.84 -6.10
C GLU A 23 -21.31 12.20 -5.49
N LEU A 24 -21.21 12.30 -4.18
CA LEU A 24 -21.51 13.53 -3.44
C LEU A 24 -20.56 14.65 -3.83
N LEU A 25 -19.28 14.38 -3.89
CA LEU A 25 -18.27 15.38 -4.29
C LEU A 25 -18.50 15.86 -5.73
N ASN A 26 -18.87 14.97 -6.63
CA ASN A 26 -19.17 15.31 -8.00
C ASN A 26 -20.45 16.18 -8.09
N GLN A 27 -21.49 15.84 -7.33
CA GLN A 27 -22.73 16.60 -7.27
C GLN A 27 -22.52 18.02 -6.72
N GLN A 28 -21.57 18.18 -5.78
CA GLN A 28 -21.27 19.46 -5.16
C GLN A 28 -20.20 20.26 -5.90
N ASN A 29 -19.78 19.82 -7.08
CA ASN A 29 -18.71 20.44 -7.88
C ASN A 29 -17.39 20.58 -7.11
N MET A 30 -17.07 19.61 -6.29
CA MET A 30 -15.85 19.57 -5.48
C MET A 30 -14.78 18.70 -6.15
N LYS A 31 -14.37 19.09 -7.35
CA LYS A 31 -13.38 18.31 -8.14
C LYS A 31 -12.03 18.20 -7.45
N GLU A 32 -11.56 19.28 -6.82
CA GLU A 32 -10.25 19.29 -6.16
C GLU A 32 -10.21 18.27 -5.02
N GLN A 33 -11.24 18.24 -4.18
CA GLN A 33 -11.35 17.30 -3.07
C GLN A 33 -11.50 15.87 -3.58
N SER A 34 -12.26 15.67 -4.64
CA SER A 34 -12.41 14.37 -5.27
C SER A 34 -11.06 13.85 -5.80
N GLN A 35 -10.30 14.72 -6.49
CA GLN A 35 -8.98 14.38 -7.02
C GLN A 35 -7.97 14.08 -5.90
N ASP A 36 -7.99 14.87 -4.82
CA ASP A 36 -7.12 14.64 -3.67
C ASP A 36 -7.40 13.29 -3.01
N PHE A 37 -8.67 12.98 -2.80
CA PHE A 37 -9.10 11.71 -2.21
C PHE A 37 -8.71 10.54 -3.10
N MET A 38 -9.03 10.63 -4.40
CA MET A 38 -8.68 9.59 -5.37
C MET A 38 -7.18 9.45 -5.54
N GLY A 39 -6.43 10.54 -5.41
CA GLY A 39 -4.97 10.52 -5.45
C GLY A 39 -4.39 9.64 -4.35
N VAL A 40 -4.90 9.76 -3.13
CA VAL A 40 -4.50 8.89 -2.01
C VAL A 40 -4.86 7.44 -2.31
N PHE A 41 -6.06 7.21 -2.79
CA PHE A 41 -6.54 5.87 -3.15
C PHE A 41 -5.62 5.20 -4.18
N TRP A 42 -5.31 5.88 -5.28
CA TRP A 42 -4.45 5.35 -6.34
C TRP A 42 -3.01 5.18 -5.89
N TYR A 43 -2.54 6.03 -5.00
CA TYR A 43 -1.20 5.90 -4.43
C TYR A 43 -1.09 4.62 -3.58
N VAL A 44 -2.09 4.36 -2.74
CA VAL A 44 -2.15 3.12 -1.95
C VAL A 44 -2.19 1.90 -2.87
N ALA A 45 -3.01 1.94 -3.91
CA ALA A 45 -3.11 0.86 -4.89
C ALA A 45 -1.76 0.59 -5.57
N GLY A 46 -1.06 1.65 -5.98
CA GLY A 46 0.25 1.54 -6.61
C GLY A 46 1.30 0.91 -5.69
N MET A 47 1.33 1.33 -4.43
CA MET A 47 2.24 0.75 -3.43
C MET A 47 1.93 -0.73 -3.19
N GLN A 48 0.66 -1.10 -3.14
CA GLN A 48 0.24 -2.50 -2.95
C GLN A 48 0.70 -3.38 -4.12
N VAL A 49 0.62 -2.87 -5.36
CA VAL A 49 1.13 -3.58 -6.53
C VAL A 49 2.64 -3.80 -6.41
N GLN A 50 3.39 -2.77 -6.02
CA GLN A 50 4.83 -2.87 -5.84
C GLN A 50 5.21 -3.88 -4.75
N LEU A 51 4.49 -3.88 -3.64
CA LEU A 51 4.72 -4.84 -2.55
C LEU A 51 4.41 -6.28 -2.99
N ALA A 52 3.32 -6.48 -3.74
CA ALA A 52 2.99 -7.81 -4.29
C ALA A 52 4.10 -8.32 -5.20
N ALA A 53 4.66 -7.46 -6.05
CA ALA A 53 5.79 -7.82 -6.92
C ALA A 53 7.02 -8.19 -6.11
N MET A 54 7.29 -7.49 -5.00
CA MET A 54 8.41 -7.81 -4.11
C MET A 54 8.22 -9.15 -3.39
N VAL A 55 7.00 -9.48 -2.99
CA VAL A 55 6.69 -10.79 -2.39
C VAL A 55 7.06 -11.89 -3.37
N ASP A 56 6.64 -11.77 -4.63
CA ASP A 56 6.95 -12.75 -5.68
C ASP A 56 8.45 -12.84 -5.94
N GLU A 57 9.13 -11.71 -6.01
CA GLU A 57 10.58 -11.66 -6.25
C GLU A 57 11.36 -12.33 -5.11
N LEU A 58 11.01 -12.03 -3.85
CA LEU A 58 11.65 -12.63 -2.68
C LEU A 58 11.40 -14.13 -2.60
N GLN A 59 10.21 -14.58 -2.96
CA GLN A 59 9.89 -16.00 -3.02
C GLN A 59 10.75 -16.70 -4.07
N GLY A 60 10.90 -16.11 -5.25
CA GLY A 60 11.77 -16.64 -6.31
C GLY A 60 13.23 -16.73 -5.89
N VAL A 61 13.74 -15.69 -5.22
CA VAL A 61 15.10 -15.65 -4.68
C VAL A 61 15.29 -16.75 -3.64
N ARG A 62 14.31 -16.95 -2.77
CA ARG A 62 14.36 -18.01 -1.74
C ARG A 62 14.42 -19.40 -2.36
N GLU A 63 13.63 -19.64 -3.40
CA GLU A 63 13.65 -20.90 -4.13
C GLU A 63 15.01 -21.13 -4.81
N GLN A 64 15.57 -20.09 -5.41
CA GLN A 64 16.90 -20.15 -6.03
C GLN A 64 17.97 -20.51 -5.02
N LEU A 65 17.96 -19.90 -3.83
CA LEU A 65 18.89 -20.23 -2.75
C LEU A 65 18.73 -21.66 -2.26
N SER A 66 17.50 -22.13 -2.18
CA SER A 66 17.22 -23.52 -1.79
C SER A 66 17.86 -24.51 -2.75
N GLN A 67 17.82 -24.22 -4.05
CA GLN A 67 18.47 -25.04 -5.09
C GLN A 67 19.99 -24.97 -5.03
N MET A 68 20.54 -23.84 -4.60
CA MET A 68 21.99 -23.62 -4.49
C MET A 68 22.60 -24.24 -3.24
N GLN A 69 21.79 -24.66 -2.27
CA GLN A 69 22.22 -25.16 -0.97
C GLN A 69 23.21 -26.32 -1.07
N GLU A 70 23.09 -27.17 -2.09
CA GLU A 70 23.96 -28.32 -2.32
C GLU A 70 25.32 -27.92 -2.90
N LYS A 71 25.44 -26.73 -3.52
CA LYS A 71 26.64 -26.34 -4.27
C LYS A 71 27.43 -25.22 -3.60
N GLN A 72 26.90 -24.56 -2.57
CA GLN A 72 27.53 -23.42 -1.91
C GLN A 72 27.84 -23.75 -0.44
N PRO A 73 28.80 -23.03 0.16
CA PRO A 73 29.04 -23.18 1.60
C PRO A 73 27.76 -22.85 2.38
N LYS A 74 27.45 -23.69 3.34
CA LYS A 74 26.24 -23.58 4.15
C LYS A 74 26.12 -22.22 4.84
N SER A 75 27.23 -21.65 5.31
CA SER A 75 27.23 -20.35 5.99
C SER A 75 26.80 -19.20 5.09
N VAL A 76 27.18 -19.22 3.80
CA VAL A 76 26.79 -18.19 2.83
C VAL A 76 25.28 -18.28 2.55
N THR A 77 24.79 -19.50 2.31
CA THR A 77 23.37 -19.74 2.03
C THR A 77 22.50 -19.36 3.22
N GLU A 78 22.89 -19.73 4.43
CA GLU A 78 22.16 -19.39 5.66
C GLU A 78 22.09 -17.88 5.86
N ASN A 79 23.21 -17.17 5.62
CA ASN A 79 23.25 -15.72 5.75
C ASN A 79 22.31 -15.03 4.76
N LEU A 80 22.29 -15.48 3.50
CA LEU A 80 21.40 -14.94 2.48
C LEU A 80 19.94 -15.25 2.79
N MET A 81 19.63 -16.46 3.28
CA MET A 81 18.28 -16.84 3.69
C MET A 81 17.78 -15.96 4.84
N GLU A 82 18.65 -15.66 5.79
CA GLU A 82 18.33 -14.76 6.90
C GLU A 82 17.98 -13.35 6.39
N LYS A 83 18.77 -12.82 5.45
CA LYS A 83 18.50 -11.52 4.83
C LYS A 83 17.15 -11.51 4.12
N ILE A 84 16.84 -12.56 3.38
CA ILE A 84 15.56 -12.70 2.67
C ILE A 84 14.39 -12.74 3.66
N SER A 85 14.53 -13.49 4.76
CA SER A 85 13.52 -13.54 5.81
C SER A 85 13.25 -12.17 6.40
N HIS A 86 14.29 -11.37 6.66
CA HIS A 86 14.16 -10.00 7.13
C HIS A 86 13.42 -9.13 6.13
N LEU A 87 13.74 -9.25 4.84
CA LEU A 87 13.07 -8.49 3.79
C LEU A 87 11.60 -8.87 3.67
N GLN A 88 11.28 -10.16 3.77
CA GLN A 88 9.91 -10.65 3.77
C GLN A 88 9.10 -10.08 4.94
N GLU A 89 9.70 -10.01 6.13
CA GLU A 89 9.07 -9.39 7.31
C GLU A 89 8.78 -7.91 7.08
N LYS A 90 9.74 -7.18 6.51
CA LYS A 90 9.56 -5.75 6.20
C LYS A 90 8.45 -5.52 5.18
N VAL A 91 8.40 -6.34 4.13
CA VAL A 91 7.35 -6.26 3.10
C VAL A 91 5.98 -6.54 3.71
N THR A 92 5.89 -7.57 4.55
CA THR A 92 4.65 -7.92 5.25
C THR A 92 4.19 -6.77 6.15
N SER A 93 5.11 -6.18 6.90
CA SER A 93 4.82 -5.04 7.78
C SER A 93 4.27 -3.84 6.98
N LEU A 94 4.90 -3.51 5.85
CA LEU A 94 4.44 -2.43 4.98
C LEU A 94 3.06 -2.74 4.39
N SER A 95 2.83 -3.98 3.99
CA SER A 95 1.54 -4.41 3.45
C SER A 95 0.42 -4.25 4.49
N GLU A 96 0.67 -4.60 5.74
CA GLU A 96 -0.28 -4.41 6.84
C GLU A 96 -0.59 -2.94 7.08
N ARG A 97 0.44 -2.09 7.01
CA ARG A 97 0.27 -0.63 7.16
C ARG A 97 -0.53 -0.02 6.03
N LEU A 98 -0.32 -0.49 4.79
CA LEU A 98 -1.13 -0.04 3.65
C LEU A 98 -2.58 -0.48 3.77
N THR A 99 -2.83 -1.67 4.29
CA THR A 99 -4.18 -2.14 4.58
C THR A 99 -4.85 -1.23 5.60
N ALA A 100 -4.12 -0.79 6.64
CA ALA A 100 -4.63 0.17 7.63
C ALA A 100 -5.01 1.51 6.98
N VAL A 101 -4.19 2.01 6.04
CA VAL A 101 -4.51 3.25 5.29
C VAL A 101 -5.75 3.05 4.43
N ARG A 102 -5.87 1.91 3.76
CA ARG A 102 -7.05 1.57 2.95
C ARG A 102 -8.32 1.58 3.81
N ASN A 103 -8.26 0.99 5.01
CA ASN A 103 -9.38 0.98 5.95
C ASN A 103 -9.71 2.41 6.39
N ARG A 104 -8.71 3.24 6.57
CA ARG A 104 -8.88 4.65 6.94
C ARG A 104 -9.52 5.47 5.81
N LEU A 105 -9.24 5.14 4.55
CA LEU A 105 -9.93 5.74 3.41
C LEU A 105 -11.44 5.48 3.47
N VAL A 106 -11.82 4.24 3.74
CA VAL A 106 -13.23 3.84 3.86
C VAL A 106 -13.88 4.59 5.03
N GLU A 107 -13.22 4.61 6.17
CA GLU A 107 -13.70 5.30 7.38
C GLU A 107 -13.85 6.81 7.15
N THR A 108 -12.86 7.44 6.52
CA THR A 108 -12.91 8.86 6.19
C THR A 108 -14.07 9.16 5.24
N ALA A 109 -14.30 8.31 4.25
CA ALA A 109 -15.43 8.45 3.33
C ALA A 109 -16.76 8.41 4.07
N ALA A 110 -16.95 7.46 4.97
CA ALA A 110 -18.17 7.33 5.76
C ALA A 110 -18.38 8.54 6.66
N GLN A 111 -17.34 9.01 7.32
CA GLN A 111 -17.40 10.19 8.20
C GLN A 111 -17.71 11.46 7.42
N ALA A 112 -17.12 11.62 6.22
CA ALA A 112 -17.35 12.78 5.37
C ALA A 112 -18.81 12.83 4.89
N VAL A 113 -19.36 11.73 4.44
CA VAL A 113 -20.77 11.63 4.01
C VAL A 113 -21.70 11.96 5.18
N SER A 114 -21.43 11.40 6.35
CA SER A 114 -22.22 11.66 7.55
C SER A 114 -22.16 13.13 7.97
N ALA A 115 -20.96 13.73 7.92
CA ALA A 115 -20.79 15.14 8.25
C ALA A 115 -21.56 16.04 7.29
N PHE A 116 -21.61 15.70 6.01
CA PHE A 116 -22.39 16.45 5.03
C PHE A 116 -23.89 16.39 5.35
N LYS A 117 -24.40 15.22 5.66
CA LYS A 117 -25.84 15.02 5.96
C LYS A 117 -26.26 15.75 7.23
N GLU A 118 -25.40 15.79 8.23
CA GLU A 118 -25.73 16.37 9.53
C GLU A 118 -25.40 17.86 9.63
N LYS A 119 -24.28 18.30 9.02
CA LYS A 119 -23.73 19.64 9.24
C LYS A 119 -23.42 20.42 7.97
N GLY A 120 -23.45 19.77 6.80
CA GLY A 120 -23.29 20.43 5.52
C GLY A 120 -21.88 20.37 4.94
N LYS A 121 -21.71 21.10 3.83
CA LYS A 121 -20.52 21.05 2.97
C LYS A 121 -19.22 21.46 3.69
N ALA A 122 -19.26 22.52 4.48
CA ALA A 122 -18.06 23.03 5.16
C ALA A 122 -17.48 22.00 6.13
N GLU A 123 -18.33 21.30 6.88
CA GLU A 123 -17.91 20.29 7.82
C GLU A 123 -17.35 19.05 7.10
N MET A 124 -17.99 18.67 5.99
CA MET A 124 -17.48 17.60 5.14
C MET A 124 -16.07 17.91 4.64
N CYS A 125 -15.81 19.15 4.20
CA CYS A 125 -14.48 19.58 3.76
C CYS A 125 -13.45 19.46 4.87
N LYS A 126 -13.79 19.82 6.09
CA LYS A 126 -12.87 19.69 7.25
C LYS A 126 -12.51 18.23 7.51
N VAL A 127 -13.50 17.34 7.47
CA VAL A 127 -13.28 15.90 7.67
C VAL A 127 -12.34 15.36 6.58
N LEU A 128 -12.58 15.73 5.33
CA LEU A 128 -11.75 15.30 4.20
C LEU A 128 -10.32 15.82 4.31
N GLN A 129 -10.14 17.10 4.58
CA GLN A 129 -8.81 17.71 4.70
C GLN A 129 -7.99 17.03 5.80
N LYS A 130 -8.61 16.83 6.96
CA LYS A 130 -7.95 16.18 8.09
C LYS A 130 -7.58 14.74 7.77
N GLY A 131 -8.51 13.97 7.19
CA GLY A 131 -8.29 12.57 6.84
C GLY A 131 -7.23 12.41 5.76
N ILE A 132 -7.32 13.20 4.69
CA ILE A 132 -6.37 13.14 3.57
C ILE A 132 -4.97 13.54 4.04
N SER A 133 -4.85 14.61 4.80
CA SER A 133 -3.56 15.09 5.32
C SER A 133 -2.90 14.03 6.20
N GLY A 134 -3.66 13.39 7.08
CA GLY A 134 -3.17 12.31 7.94
C GLY A 134 -2.69 11.11 7.14
N MET A 135 -3.44 10.70 6.12
CA MET A 135 -3.06 9.58 5.27
C MET A 135 -1.82 9.89 4.41
N LYS A 136 -1.71 11.10 3.86
CA LYS A 136 -0.53 11.53 3.09
C LYS A 136 0.74 11.50 3.95
N SER A 137 0.63 11.94 5.19
CA SER A 137 1.74 11.91 6.15
C SER A 137 2.20 10.48 6.41
N MET A 138 1.27 9.56 6.65
CA MET A 138 1.57 8.13 6.84
C MET A 138 2.24 7.54 5.60
N LEU A 139 1.70 7.83 4.41
CA LEU A 139 2.20 7.29 3.15
C LEU A 139 3.60 7.80 2.81
N SER A 140 3.93 9.04 3.16
CA SER A 140 5.28 9.59 2.98
C SER A 140 6.32 8.76 3.71
N GLY A 141 6.06 8.40 4.96
CA GLY A 141 6.94 7.53 5.74
C GLY A 141 7.05 6.13 5.15
N TYR A 142 5.95 5.57 4.69
CA TYR A 142 5.93 4.22 4.09
C TYR A 142 6.68 4.19 2.75
N ARG A 143 6.60 5.27 1.97
CA ARG A 143 7.32 5.39 0.70
C ARG A 143 8.84 5.28 0.91
N GLU A 144 9.37 5.97 1.91
CA GLU A 144 10.79 5.90 2.25
C GLU A 144 11.21 4.48 2.61
N ARG A 145 10.39 3.79 3.43
CA ARG A 145 10.64 2.39 3.80
C ARG A 145 10.56 1.47 2.61
N LEU A 146 9.61 1.72 1.70
CA LEU A 146 9.46 0.93 0.48
C LEU A 146 10.71 1.03 -0.40
N VAL A 147 11.24 2.23 -0.60
CA VAL A 147 12.47 2.46 -1.37
C VAL A 147 13.65 1.72 -0.73
N ASP A 148 13.79 1.78 0.59
CA ASP A 148 14.85 1.08 1.31
C ASP A 148 14.76 -0.44 1.13
N VAL A 149 13.56 -1.00 1.21
CA VAL A 149 13.33 -2.43 1.02
C VAL A 149 13.63 -2.83 -0.43
N MET A 150 13.21 -2.03 -1.41
CA MET A 150 13.51 -2.27 -2.83
C MET A 150 15.02 -2.31 -3.09
N THR A 151 15.75 -1.36 -2.51
CA THR A 151 17.20 -1.29 -2.63
C THR A 151 17.87 -2.52 -2.01
N ASP A 152 17.42 -2.94 -0.83
CA ASP A 152 17.93 -4.13 -0.16
C ASP A 152 17.62 -5.40 -0.94
N CYS A 153 16.44 -5.49 -1.56
CA CYS A 153 16.08 -6.62 -2.42
C CYS A 153 17.01 -6.73 -3.63
N GLU A 154 17.30 -5.61 -4.29
CA GLU A 154 18.24 -5.57 -5.42
C GLU A 154 19.64 -6.00 -5.02
N LYS A 155 20.14 -5.51 -3.90
CA LYS A 155 21.46 -5.89 -3.38
C LYS A 155 21.53 -7.37 -3.08
N THR A 156 20.51 -7.92 -2.46
CA THR A 156 20.46 -9.34 -2.13
C THR A 156 20.40 -10.21 -3.38
N ALA A 157 19.59 -9.83 -4.37
CA ALA A 157 19.49 -10.53 -5.64
C ALA A 157 20.85 -10.52 -6.37
N ASN A 158 21.54 -9.39 -6.39
CA ASN A 158 22.86 -9.26 -7.01
C ASN A 158 23.92 -10.12 -6.34
N GLN A 159 23.85 -10.28 -5.01
CA GLN A 159 24.75 -11.19 -4.29
C GLN A 159 24.55 -12.64 -4.66
N ILE A 160 23.34 -13.03 -5.03
CA ILE A 160 23.04 -14.40 -5.43
C ILE A 160 23.50 -14.66 -6.86
N ASP A 161 23.32 -13.69 -7.76
CA ASP A 161 23.69 -13.80 -9.17
C ASP A 161 25.21 -13.69 -9.40
N SER A 162 25.94 -13.15 -8.46
CA SER A 162 27.41 -13.10 -8.53
C SER A 162 28.02 -14.37 -7.92
#